data_5850d8df6f3df053b5af264e523fdf86
#
_entry.id   5850d8df6f3df053b5af264e523fdf86
#
_cell.length_a   1.000
_cell.length_b   1.000
_cell.length_c   1.000
_cell.angle_alpha   90.00
_cell.angle_beta   90.00
_cell.angle_gamma   90.00
#
_symmetry.space_group_name_H-M   'P 1'
#
loop_
_entity.id
_entity.type
_entity.pdbx_description
1 polymer ?
#
loop_
_entity_poly.entity_id
_entity_poly.type
_entity_poly.pdbx_seq_one_letter_code
_entity_poly.pdbx_strand_id
1 'polypeptide(L)'
;MSNHVIVIEETFNAPVEKVWEALTDKDKMKQWYFNLDDFKAEKGFQFSFPGQGHKGEQYIHLCEVTIAEPLQKLQYSWQYKDYEGYSTVTFELFDEGDQTRLKLTHEGLDSFPQHPDFAVDSFRGGWTHLMTISLKDYLNKVS
;
A
#
# COMPACT_ATOMS: atom_id res chain seq x y z
N MET A 1 11.24 -12.34 18.58
CA MET A 1 10.94 -12.50 17.14
C MET A 1 9.68 -11.77 16.82
N SER A 2 9.79 -10.81 15.98
CA SER A 2 8.60 -10.03 15.60
C SER A 2 7.89 -10.67 14.42
N ASN A 3 6.59 -10.95 14.61
CA ASN A 3 5.72 -11.38 13.50
C ASN A 3 4.91 -10.20 12.99
N HIS A 4 5.36 -8.97 13.32
CA HIS A 4 4.60 -7.75 13.03
C HIS A 4 5.11 -7.03 11.78
N VAL A 5 5.80 -7.76 10.91
CA VAL A 5 6.23 -7.25 9.61
C VAL A 5 5.58 -8.11 8.53
N ILE A 6 4.96 -7.44 7.56
CA ILE A 6 4.37 -8.12 6.41
C ILE A 6 5.28 -7.87 5.22
N VAL A 7 5.66 -8.94 4.52
CA VAL A 7 6.42 -8.85 3.28
C VAL A 7 5.69 -9.67 2.23
N ILE A 8 5.32 -9.03 1.13
CA ILE A 8 4.64 -9.69 0.01
C ILE A 8 5.37 -9.30 -1.26
N GLU A 9 5.75 -10.29 -2.06
CA GLU A 9 6.36 -10.06 -3.37
C GLU A 9 5.49 -10.67 -4.45
N GLU A 10 5.35 -9.95 -5.56
CA GLU A 10 4.61 -10.42 -6.71
C GLU A 10 5.28 -9.90 -7.97
N THR A 11 5.33 -10.73 -9.01
CA THR A 11 5.85 -10.32 -10.30
C THR A 11 4.67 -10.04 -11.23
N PHE A 12 4.66 -8.85 -11.81
CA PHE A 12 3.60 -8.43 -12.71
C PHE A 12 4.11 -8.41 -14.14
N ASN A 13 3.23 -8.80 -15.07
CA ASN A 13 3.55 -8.82 -16.49
C ASN A 13 3.33 -7.43 -17.09
N ALA A 14 4.09 -6.46 -16.58
CA ALA A 14 4.01 -5.06 -16.98
C ALA A 14 5.36 -4.40 -16.74
N PRO A 15 5.76 -3.43 -17.57
CA PRO A 15 7.01 -2.72 -17.37
C PRO A 15 6.94 -1.82 -16.14
N VAL A 16 8.11 -1.47 -15.61
CA VAL A 16 8.22 -0.73 -14.35
C VAL A 16 7.48 0.61 -14.37
N GLU A 17 7.41 1.26 -15.52
CA GLU A 17 6.69 2.52 -15.67
C GLU A 17 5.18 2.35 -15.39
N LYS A 18 4.61 1.26 -15.86
CA LYS A 18 3.19 0.96 -15.64
C LYS A 18 2.89 0.65 -14.19
N VAL A 19 3.79 -0.08 -13.54
CA VAL A 19 3.64 -0.40 -12.11
C VAL A 19 3.77 0.87 -11.27
N TRP A 20 4.76 1.71 -11.58
CA TRP A 20 4.93 2.98 -10.88
C TRP A 20 3.71 3.87 -11.02
N GLU A 21 3.14 3.98 -12.23
CA GLU A 21 1.92 4.75 -12.45
C GLU A 21 0.76 4.22 -11.59
N ALA A 22 0.61 2.90 -11.51
CA ALA A 22 -0.46 2.30 -10.71
C ALA A 22 -0.33 2.65 -9.23
N LEU A 23 0.89 2.88 -8.75
CA LEU A 23 1.17 3.21 -7.35
C LEU A 23 1.09 4.72 -7.06
N THR A 24 1.15 5.58 -8.08
CA THR A 24 1.35 7.01 -7.86
C THR A 24 0.35 7.93 -8.54
N ASP A 25 -0.43 7.42 -9.47
CA ASP A 25 -1.47 8.20 -10.15
C ASP A 25 -2.81 7.92 -9.48
N LYS A 26 -3.47 8.96 -8.93
CA LYS A 26 -4.69 8.76 -8.15
C LYS A 26 -5.82 8.11 -8.96
N ASP A 27 -5.92 8.43 -10.25
CA ASP A 27 -6.96 7.86 -11.10
C ASP A 27 -6.71 6.37 -11.35
N LYS A 28 -5.46 5.95 -11.40
CA LYS A 28 -5.08 4.57 -11.53
C LYS A 28 -5.16 3.82 -10.20
N MET A 29 -4.78 4.48 -9.11
CA MET A 29 -4.92 3.92 -7.76
C MET A 29 -6.38 3.59 -7.45
N LYS A 30 -7.30 4.41 -7.89
CA LYS A 30 -8.73 4.21 -7.72
C LYS A 30 -9.22 2.90 -8.36
N GLN A 31 -8.52 2.39 -9.37
CA GLN A 31 -8.93 1.18 -10.08
C GLN A 31 -8.59 -0.10 -9.32
N TRP A 32 -7.62 -0.06 -8.43
CA TRP A 32 -7.18 -1.27 -7.73
C TRP A 32 -6.96 -1.06 -6.22
N TYR A 33 -6.89 0.17 -5.78
CA TYR A 33 -6.53 0.53 -4.41
C TYR A 33 -7.67 1.31 -3.76
N PHE A 34 -7.38 2.46 -3.19
CA PHE A 34 -8.37 3.31 -2.55
C PHE A 34 -8.64 4.55 -3.40
N ASN A 35 -9.85 5.11 -3.24
CA ASN A 35 -10.23 6.33 -3.92
C ASN A 35 -9.72 7.52 -3.10
N LEU A 36 -8.60 8.07 -3.50
CA LEU A 36 -7.98 9.21 -2.85
C LEU A 36 -8.43 10.51 -3.51
N ASP A 37 -8.63 11.57 -2.71
CA ASP A 37 -8.98 12.88 -3.25
C ASP A 37 -7.83 13.45 -4.07
N ASP A 38 -6.60 13.21 -3.62
CA ASP A 38 -5.39 13.62 -4.34
C ASP A 38 -4.24 12.72 -3.91
N PHE A 39 -3.23 12.64 -4.76
CA PHE A 39 -2.00 11.93 -4.42
C PHE A 39 -0.84 12.46 -5.25
N LYS A 40 0.29 12.69 -4.60
CA LYS A 40 1.55 13.04 -5.25
C LYS A 40 2.68 12.22 -4.64
N ALA A 41 3.53 11.66 -5.49
CA ALA A 41 4.69 10.91 -5.03
C ALA A 41 5.82 11.88 -4.70
N GLU A 42 5.61 12.69 -3.66
CA GLU A 42 6.56 13.70 -3.19
C GLU A 42 6.71 13.56 -1.69
N LYS A 43 7.94 13.56 -1.21
CA LYS A 43 8.23 13.48 0.23
C LYS A 43 7.52 14.62 0.97
N GLY A 44 6.79 14.26 2.01
CA GLY A 44 6.03 15.22 2.81
C GLY A 44 4.58 15.37 2.38
N PHE A 45 4.19 14.80 1.24
CA PHE A 45 2.79 14.87 0.81
C PHE A 45 1.91 14.06 1.76
N GLN A 46 0.86 14.68 2.29
CA GLN A 46 -0.08 14.03 3.19
C GLN A 46 -1.36 13.69 2.49
N PHE A 47 -1.90 12.50 2.78
CA PHE A 47 -3.17 12.07 2.22
C PHE A 47 -3.91 11.22 3.24
N SER A 48 -5.22 11.12 3.06
CA SER A 48 -6.07 10.32 3.95
C SER A 48 -7.17 9.67 3.14
N PHE A 49 -7.74 8.59 3.68
CA PHE A 49 -8.85 7.91 3.04
C PHE A 49 -9.60 7.07 4.08
N PRO A 50 -10.92 6.84 3.87
CA PRO A 50 -11.69 6.03 4.79
C PRO A 50 -11.52 4.54 4.52
N GLY A 51 -11.72 3.72 5.55
CA GLY A 51 -11.77 2.28 5.44
C GLY A 51 -12.72 1.71 6.48
N GLN A 52 -13.10 0.45 6.34
CA GLN A 52 -14.01 -0.21 7.24
C GLN A 52 -13.34 -1.36 7.98
N GLY A 53 -13.68 -1.53 9.27
CA GLY A 53 -13.26 -2.66 10.05
C GLY A 53 -14.18 -3.86 9.86
N HIS A 54 -13.91 -4.92 10.61
CA HIS A 54 -14.63 -6.21 10.50
C HIS A 54 -16.12 -6.10 10.81
N LYS A 55 -16.52 -5.12 11.63
CA LYS A 55 -17.91 -4.92 12.03
C LYS A 55 -18.50 -3.63 11.44
N GLY A 56 -17.89 -3.12 10.38
CA GLY A 56 -18.37 -1.90 9.74
C GLY A 56 -17.89 -0.62 10.37
N GLU A 57 -16.96 -0.68 11.33
CA GLU A 57 -16.39 0.52 11.93
C GLU A 57 -15.71 1.37 10.86
N GLN A 58 -15.84 2.67 10.97
CA GLN A 58 -15.20 3.60 10.05
C GLN A 58 -13.84 4.04 10.60
N TYR A 59 -12.81 3.86 9.80
CA TYR A 59 -11.45 4.30 10.14
C TYR A 59 -10.99 5.30 9.10
N ILE A 60 -10.33 6.35 9.55
CA ILE A 60 -9.69 7.31 8.64
C ILE A 60 -8.20 7.02 8.68
N HIS A 61 -7.67 6.61 7.53
CA HIS A 61 -6.23 6.35 7.37
C HIS A 61 -5.54 7.70 7.16
N LEU A 62 -4.44 7.92 7.89
CA LEU A 62 -3.63 9.12 7.79
C LEU A 62 -2.24 8.73 7.32
N CYS A 63 -1.83 9.25 6.18
CA CYS A 63 -0.58 8.84 5.54
C CYS A 63 0.24 10.05 5.11
N GLU A 64 1.57 9.88 5.13
CA GLU A 64 2.50 10.89 4.64
C GLU A 64 3.62 10.21 3.87
N VAL A 65 3.89 10.69 2.67
CA VAL A 65 4.98 10.15 1.84
C VAL A 65 6.32 10.49 2.49
N THR A 66 7.13 9.47 2.75
CA THR A 66 8.43 9.62 3.38
C THR A 66 9.59 9.34 2.42
N ILE A 67 9.36 8.51 1.40
CA ILE A 67 10.33 8.22 0.36
C ILE A 67 9.60 8.19 -0.98
N ALA A 68 10.13 8.89 -1.98
CA ALA A 68 9.59 8.85 -3.33
C ALA A 68 10.76 8.89 -4.33
N GLU A 69 11.20 7.70 -4.74
CA GLU A 69 12.27 7.52 -5.72
C GLU A 69 11.63 6.94 -6.98
N PRO A 70 11.44 7.74 -8.03
CA PRO A 70 10.68 7.28 -9.20
C PRO A 70 11.19 5.98 -9.78
N LEU A 71 10.27 5.08 -10.06
CA LEU A 71 10.51 3.75 -10.64
C LEU A 71 11.28 2.80 -9.72
N GLN A 72 11.57 3.20 -8.49
CA GLN A 72 12.38 2.40 -7.57
C GLN A 72 11.72 2.15 -6.23
N LYS A 73 11.22 3.21 -5.56
CA LYS A 73 10.74 3.05 -4.19
C LYS A 73 9.74 4.12 -3.82
N LEU A 74 8.67 3.69 -3.17
CA LEU A 74 7.67 4.57 -2.59
C LEU A 74 7.42 4.10 -1.16
N GLN A 75 7.51 5.02 -0.21
CA GLN A 75 7.19 4.70 1.18
C GLN A 75 6.31 5.80 1.75
N TYR A 76 5.29 5.41 2.52
CA TYR A 76 4.50 6.37 3.27
C TYR A 76 4.14 5.81 4.63
N SER A 77 3.85 6.73 5.56
CA SER A 77 3.40 6.34 6.89
C SER A 77 1.94 5.89 6.83
N TRP A 78 1.54 5.12 7.83
CA TRP A 78 0.19 4.57 7.91
C TRP A 78 -0.27 4.64 9.36
N GLN A 79 -1.20 5.54 9.63
CA GLN A 79 -1.77 5.76 10.95
C GLN A 79 -3.29 5.84 10.82
N TYR A 80 -3.97 5.76 11.96
CA TYR A 80 -5.42 5.90 12.01
C TYR A 80 -5.79 7.09 12.89
N LYS A 81 -6.74 7.90 12.43
CA LYS A 81 -7.23 9.03 13.20
C LYS A 81 -7.84 8.52 14.51
N ASP A 82 -7.49 9.16 15.62
CA ASP A 82 -7.99 8.86 16.97
C ASP A 82 -7.51 7.54 17.56
N TYR A 83 -6.55 6.88 16.93
CA TYR A 83 -5.92 5.67 17.45
C TYR A 83 -4.42 5.86 17.54
N GLU A 84 -3.81 5.22 18.54
CA GLU A 84 -2.36 5.23 18.67
C GLU A 84 -1.73 4.29 17.66
N GLY A 85 -0.44 4.50 17.39
CA GLY A 85 0.32 3.64 16.53
C GLY A 85 0.87 4.36 15.31
N TYR A 86 1.99 3.85 14.81
CA TYR A 86 2.67 4.40 13.63
C TYR A 86 3.31 3.24 12.88
N SER A 87 3.00 3.14 11.60
CA SER A 87 3.58 2.12 10.75
C SER A 87 4.02 2.74 9.43
N THR A 88 4.80 1.99 8.66
CA THR A 88 5.23 2.42 7.33
C THR A 88 4.97 1.32 6.32
N VAL A 89 4.54 1.74 5.13
CA VAL A 89 4.34 0.85 3.99
C VAL A 89 5.37 1.22 2.93
N THR A 90 6.15 0.24 2.49
CA THR A 90 7.19 0.45 1.49
C THR A 90 6.92 -0.41 0.27
N PHE A 91 6.94 0.21 -0.90
CA PHE A 91 6.87 -0.48 -2.19
C PHE A 91 8.22 -0.35 -2.85
N GLU A 92 8.85 -1.47 -3.18
CA GLU A 92 10.12 -1.50 -3.91
C GLU A 92 9.90 -2.17 -5.25
N LEU A 93 10.34 -1.50 -6.32
CA LEU A 93 10.15 -1.98 -7.68
C LEU A 93 11.48 -2.46 -8.24
N PHE A 94 11.46 -3.65 -8.83
CA PHE A 94 12.62 -4.25 -9.46
C PHE A 94 12.31 -4.48 -10.94
N ASP A 95 12.99 -3.72 -11.79
CA ASP A 95 12.78 -3.76 -13.24
C ASP A 95 13.38 -5.06 -13.79
N GLU A 96 12.53 -5.90 -14.37
CA GLU A 96 12.95 -7.18 -14.97
C GLU A 96 12.63 -7.19 -16.48
N GLY A 97 12.72 -6.02 -17.12
CA GLY A 97 12.42 -5.90 -18.54
C GLY A 97 10.93 -5.69 -18.79
N ASP A 98 10.29 -6.67 -19.41
CA ASP A 98 8.85 -6.61 -19.68
C ASP A 98 8.01 -6.90 -18.44
N GLN A 99 8.67 -7.30 -17.35
CA GLN A 99 8.02 -7.60 -16.09
C GLN A 99 8.61 -6.76 -14.97
N THR A 100 7.86 -6.64 -13.88
CA THR A 100 8.31 -5.92 -12.69
C THR A 100 8.02 -6.76 -11.46
N ARG A 101 9.03 -6.94 -10.62
CA ARG A 101 8.84 -7.55 -9.32
C ARG A 101 8.59 -6.43 -8.32
N LEU A 102 7.49 -6.51 -7.61
CA LEU A 102 7.11 -5.51 -6.61
C LEU A 102 7.15 -6.15 -5.24
N LYS A 103 7.87 -5.51 -4.32
CA LYS A 103 7.95 -5.97 -2.93
C LYS A 103 7.28 -4.96 -2.03
N LEU A 104 6.28 -5.41 -1.30
CA LEU A 104 5.60 -4.59 -0.29
C LEU A 104 6.08 -5.01 1.08
N THR A 105 6.46 -4.03 1.91
CA THR A 105 6.81 -4.25 3.31
C THR A 105 5.98 -3.31 4.17
N HIS A 106 5.27 -3.84 5.15
CA HIS A 106 4.49 -3.05 6.11
C HIS A 106 5.01 -3.38 7.50
N GLU A 107 5.60 -2.41 8.18
CA GLU A 107 6.23 -2.59 9.50
C GLU A 107 5.68 -1.61 10.52
N GLY A 108 5.90 -1.91 11.80
CA GLY A 108 5.40 -1.09 12.90
C GLY A 108 4.00 -1.46 13.34
N LEU A 109 3.49 -2.59 12.91
CA LEU A 109 2.11 -3.00 13.20
C LEU A 109 1.86 -3.29 14.68
N ASP A 110 2.90 -3.61 15.44
CA ASP A 110 2.78 -3.84 16.87
C ASP A 110 2.55 -2.56 17.67
N SER A 111 2.66 -1.39 17.04
CA SER A 111 2.39 -0.12 17.71
C SER A 111 0.89 0.20 17.80
N PHE A 112 0.04 -0.52 17.07
CA PHE A 112 -1.40 -0.29 17.09
C PHE A 112 -2.07 -0.99 18.28
N PRO A 113 -3.28 -0.51 18.68
CA PRO A 113 -4.02 -1.16 19.76
C PRO A 113 -4.31 -2.63 19.44
N GLN A 114 -4.43 -3.44 20.48
CA GLN A 114 -4.82 -4.84 20.31
C GLN A 114 -6.31 -4.93 19.99
N HIS A 115 -6.61 -5.15 18.72
CA HIS A 115 -7.97 -5.23 18.20
C HIS A 115 -7.94 -6.07 16.92
N PRO A 116 -8.98 -6.88 16.65
CA PRO A 116 -8.97 -7.70 15.42
C PRO A 116 -8.73 -6.91 14.14
N ASP A 117 -9.22 -5.67 14.06
CA ASP A 117 -9.04 -4.84 12.88
C ASP A 117 -7.58 -4.40 12.67
N PHE A 118 -6.78 -4.41 13.73
CA PHE A 118 -5.35 -4.03 13.68
C PHE A 118 -4.42 -5.23 13.83
N ALA A 119 -4.97 -6.45 13.74
CA ALA A 119 -4.15 -7.65 13.81
C ALA A 119 -3.33 -7.82 12.54
N VAL A 120 -2.13 -8.40 12.68
CA VAL A 120 -1.25 -8.61 11.52
C VAL A 120 -1.94 -9.42 10.43
N ASP A 121 -2.73 -10.44 10.80
CA ASP A 121 -3.44 -11.26 9.82
C ASP A 121 -4.47 -10.46 9.01
N SER A 122 -5.10 -9.45 9.62
CA SER A 122 -6.03 -8.58 8.89
C SER A 122 -5.30 -7.77 7.84
N PHE A 123 -4.16 -7.18 8.19
CA PHE A 123 -3.35 -6.43 7.24
C PHE A 123 -2.79 -7.34 6.14
N ARG A 124 -2.31 -8.53 6.54
CA ARG A 124 -1.76 -9.47 5.55
C ARG A 124 -2.83 -9.90 4.56
N GLY A 125 -4.03 -10.19 5.02
CA GLY A 125 -5.14 -10.55 4.14
C GLY A 125 -5.48 -9.43 3.16
N GLY A 126 -5.58 -8.20 3.65
CA GLY A 126 -5.87 -7.03 2.83
C GLY A 126 -4.79 -6.78 1.78
N TRP A 127 -3.53 -6.78 2.20
CA TRP A 127 -2.42 -6.56 1.25
C TRP A 127 -2.30 -7.69 0.24
N THR A 128 -2.50 -8.94 0.67
CA THR A 128 -2.46 -10.08 -0.24
C THR A 128 -3.51 -9.92 -1.33
N HIS A 129 -4.73 -9.55 -0.95
CA HIS A 129 -5.80 -9.32 -1.93
C HIS A 129 -5.44 -8.18 -2.89
N LEU A 130 -4.97 -7.05 -2.36
CA LEU A 130 -4.62 -5.88 -3.18
C LEU A 130 -3.47 -6.19 -4.14
N MET A 131 -2.45 -6.89 -3.68
CA MET A 131 -1.26 -7.17 -4.49
C MET A 131 -1.49 -8.29 -5.50
N THR A 132 -2.10 -9.39 -5.07
CA THR A 132 -2.14 -10.60 -5.90
C THR A 132 -3.42 -10.71 -6.74
N ILE A 133 -4.44 -9.93 -6.43
CA ILE A 133 -5.71 -9.96 -7.15
C ILE A 133 -6.00 -8.59 -7.77
N SER A 134 -6.21 -7.57 -6.97
CA SER A 134 -6.65 -6.26 -7.47
C SER A 134 -5.64 -5.61 -8.40
N LEU A 135 -4.40 -5.47 -7.97
CA LEU A 135 -3.35 -4.85 -8.77
C LEU A 135 -3.01 -5.71 -9.99
N LYS A 136 -2.94 -7.01 -9.80
CA LYS A 136 -2.63 -7.93 -10.89
C LYS A 136 -3.68 -7.85 -12.00
N ASP A 137 -4.96 -7.88 -11.64
CA ASP A 137 -6.05 -7.78 -12.61
C ASP A 137 -6.02 -6.44 -13.33
N TYR A 138 -5.78 -5.36 -12.58
CA TYR A 138 -5.68 -4.01 -13.17
C TYR A 138 -4.54 -3.94 -14.19
N LEU A 139 -3.35 -4.40 -13.83
CA LEU A 139 -2.18 -4.35 -14.72
C LEU A 139 -2.37 -5.24 -15.95
N ASN A 140 -3.06 -6.36 -15.81
CA ASN A 140 -3.34 -7.23 -16.95
C ASN A 140 -4.30 -6.57 -17.95
N LYS A 141 -5.16 -5.66 -17.49
CA LYS A 141 -6.09 -4.94 -18.36
C LYS A 141 -5.42 -3.84 -19.15
N VAL A 142 -4.40 -3.20 -18.59
CA VAL A 142 -3.80 -1.99 -19.16
C VAL A 142 -2.45 -2.23 -19.82
N SER A 143 -1.92 -3.44 -19.73
CA SER A 143 -0.62 -3.74 -20.33
C SER A 143 -0.73 -4.51 -21.64
#